data_b1da728727d05a83c0bae0c9e0e67fc9
#
_entry.id   b1da728727d05a83c0bae0c9e0e67fc9
#
_cell.length_a   1.000
_cell.length_b   1.000
_cell.length_c   1.000
_cell.angle_alpha   90.00
_cell.angle_beta   90.00
_cell.angle_gamma   90.00
#
_symmetry.space_group_name_H-M   'P 1'
#
loop_
_entity.id
_entity.type
_entity.pdbx_description
1 polymer ?
#
loop_
_entity_poly.entity_id
_entity_poly.type
_entity_poly.pdbx_seq_one_letter_code
_entity_poly.pdbx_strand_id
1 'polypeptide(L)'
;MLQASFIQDVLELGAKDWHTTMETSLNVPYEEWYSLIEYVDEWIVDIKDMNPSIYKRYTGKDNAIVIHNLKKIADLGLAKRVLIRLPLIKGFNTESDIRSSHHKLEQIGYSRFDKFSYKVI
;
A
#
# COMPACT_ATOMS: atom_id res chain seq x y z
N MET A 1 -0.74 -8.01 6.53
CA MET A 1 0.59 -8.62 6.76
C MET A 1 0.49 -9.69 7.82
N LEU A 2 1.12 -10.81 7.60
CA LEU A 2 1.34 -11.83 8.62
C LEU A 2 2.30 -11.29 9.68
N GLN A 3 2.72 -12.11 10.61
CA GLN A 3 3.58 -11.66 11.70
C GLN A 3 4.91 -11.12 11.16
N ALA A 4 5.21 -9.85 11.44
CA ALA A 4 6.37 -9.16 10.89
C ALA A 4 7.69 -9.83 11.31
N SER A 5 7.78 -10.34 12.53
CA SER A 5 8.98 -11.03 13.02
C SER A 5 9.30 -12.28 12.20
N PHE A 6 8.28 -13.07 11.83
CA PHE A 6 8.47 -14.25 10.98
C PHE A 6 8.93 -13.86 9.58
N ILE A 7 8.32 -12.85 8.99
CA ILE A 7 8.70 -12.36 7.66
C ILE A 7 10.12 -11.80 7.69
N GLN A 8 10.48 -11.07 8.72
CA GLN A 8 11.83 -10.55 8.91
C GLN A 8 12.89 -11.66 8.93
N ASP A 9 12.65 -12.73 9.67
CA ASP A 9 13.57 -13.87 9.73
C ASP A 9 13.78 -14.52 8.37
N VAL A 10 12.71 -14.71 7.60
CA VAL A 10 12.77 -15.25 6.24
C VAL A 10 13.57 -14.33 5.31
N LEU A 11 13.33 -13.02 5.40
CA LEU A 11 14.03 -12.04 4.56
C LEU A 11 15.51 -11.92 4.91
N GLU A 12 15.88 -12.02 6.18
CA GLU A 12 17.29 -12.02 6.60
C GLU A 12 18.09 -13.16 5.98
N LEU A 13 17.47 -14.32 5.82
CA LEU A 13 18.13 -15.48 5.22
C LEU A 13 18.38 -15.33 3.72
N GLY A 14 17.55 -14.56 3.00
CA GLY A 14 17.63 -14.45 1.55
C GLY A 14 17.96 -13.06 1.01
N ALA A 15 17.85 -12.02 1.81
CA ALA A 15 17.83 -10.63 1.34
C ALA A 15 19.14 -10.11 0.73
N LYS A 16 20.26 -10.74 1.01
CA LYS A 16 21.57 -10.28 0.50
C LYS A 16 21.71 -10.47 -1.01
N ASP A 17 21.04 -11.47 -1.57
CA ASP A 17 21.23 -11.88 -2.96
C ASP A 17 19.99 -11.67 -3.82
N TRP A 18 18.84 -11.29 -3.24
CA TRP A 18 17.55 -11.27 -3.92
C TRP A 18 16.89 -9.91 -3.87
N HIS A 19 16.29 -9.51 -5.00
CA HIS A 19 15.34 -8.40 -5.02
C HIS A 19 14.07 -8.83 -4.31
N THR A 20 13.69 -8.15 -3.25
CA THR A 20 12.54 -8.50 -2.41
C THR A 20 11.40 -7.55 -2.65
N THR A 21 10.24 -8.09 -3.03
CA THR A 21 9.00 -7.34 -3.23
C THR A 21 7.96 -7.80 -2.22
N MET A 22 7.28 -6.86 -1.56
CA MET A 22 6.20 -7.17 -0.63
C MET A 22 4.91 -6.47 -1.05
N GLU A 23 3.82 -7.25 -1.14
CA GLU A 23 2.48 -6.72 -1.36
C GLU A 23 1.74 -6.58 -0.04
N THR A 24 1.08 -5.45 0.17
CA THR A 24 0.34 -5.18 1.40
C THR A 24 -0.74 -4.14 1.18
N SER A 25 -1.77 -4.16 2.03
CA SER A 25 -2.77 -3.09 2.11
C SER A 25 -2.31 -1.93 2.99
N LEU A 26 -1.23 -2.10 3.74
CA LEU A 26 -0.74 -1.19 4.79
C LEU A 26 -1.77 -0.89 5.90
N ASN A 27 -2.83 -1.67 6.00
CA ASN A 27 -3.80 -1.49 7.08
C ASN A 27 -3.34 -2.26 8.33
N VAL A 28 -2.15 -1.94 8.79
CA VAL A 28 -1.48 -2.55 9.95
C VAL A 28 -0.74 -1.48 10.73
N PRO A 29 -0.49 -1.68 12.05
CA PRO A 29 0.31 -0.74 12.83
C PRO A 29 1.69 -0.48 12.21
N TYR A 30 2.18 0.74 12.39
CA TYR A 30 3.49 1.19 11.88
C TYR A 30 4.62 0.22 12.24
N GLU A 31 4.65 -0.28 13.46
CA GLU A 31 5.70 -1.15 13.97
C GLU A 31 5.83 -2.45 13.16
N GLU A 32 4.72 -2.93 12.59
CA GLU A 32 4.73 -4.20 11.85
C GLU A 32 5.44 -4.11 10.50
N TRP A 33 5.35 -2.98 9.80
CA TRP A 33 6.04 -2.84 8.51
C TRP A 33 7.38 -2.15 8.65
N TYR A 34 7.57 -1.29 9.66
CA TYR A 34 8.81 -0.55 9.85
C TYR A 34 10.01 -1.49 10.03
N SER A 35 9.84 -2.58 10.76
CA SER A 35 10.90 -3.57 10.97
C SER A 35 11.34 -4.26 9.67
N LEU A 36 10.55 -4.18 8.60
CA LEU A 36 10.83 -4.83 7.31
C LEU A 36 11.51 -3.90 6.31
N ILE A 37 11.63 -2.60 6.61
CA ILE A 37 12.13 -1.59 5.66
C ILE A 37 13.49 -1.96 5.08
N GLU A 38 14.40 -2.45 5.92
CA GLU A 38 15.77 -2.78 5.50
C GLU A 38 15.84 -3.99 4.57
N TYR A 39 14.80 -4.84 4.60
CA TYR A 39 14.78 -6.12 3.88
C TYR A 39 13.93 -6.10 2.61
N VAL A 40 13.15 -5.06 2.39
CA VAL A 40 12.22 -4.98 1.26
C VAL A 40 12.70 -3.91 0.27
N ASP A 41 12.98 -4.34 -0.94
CA ASP A 41 13.44 -3.44 -2.02
C ASP A 41 12.29 -2.67 -2.64
N GLU A 42 11.14 -3.31 -2.79
CA GLU A 42 9.97 -2.72 -3.42
C GLU A 42 8.69 -3.11 -2.66
N TRP A 43 7.82 -2.13 -2.47
CA TRP A 43 6.51 -2.32 -1.84
C TRP A 43 5.42 -2.14 -2.89
N ILE A 44 4.50 -3.08 -2.97
CA ILE A 44 3.29 -2.96 -3.78
C ILE A 44 2.14 -2.76 -2.81
N VAL A 45 1.55 -1.57 -2.84
CA VAL A 45 0.50 -1.18 -1.90
C VAL A 45 -0.82 -1.08 -2.64
N ASP A 46 -1.75 -1.97 -2.30
CA ASP A 46 -3.10 -1.98 -2.86
C ASP A 46 -3.99 -1.05 -2.04
N ILE A 47 -4.34 0.10 -2.62
CA ILE A 47 -5.21 1.09 -1.99
C ILE A 47 -6.60 0.97 -2.60
N LYS A 48 -7.56 0.44 -1.86
CA LYS A 48 -8.93 0.25 -2.34
C LYS A 48 -9.60 1.56 -2.72
N ASP A 49 -9.43 2.58 -1.89
CA ASP A 49 -9.76 3.98 -2.21
C ASP A 49 -9.20 4.88 -1.09
N MET A 50 -8.85 6.12 -1.43
CA MET A 50 -8.44 7.11 -0.45
C MET A 50 -9.62 7.76 0.27
N ASN A 51 -10.82 7.68 -0.29
CA ASN A 51 -12.04 8.16 0.36
C ASN A 51 -12.39 7.22 1.51
N PRO A 52 -12.47 7.72 2.76
CA PRO A 52 -12.74 6.87 3.92
C PRO A 52 -14.06 6.12 3.84
N SER A 53 -15.08 6.73 3.28
CA SER A 53 -16.41 6.14 3.14
C SER A 53 -16.40 4.96 2.16
N ILE A 54 -15.76 5.13 1.00
CA ILE A 54 -15.64 4.07 -0.01
C ILE A 54 -14.81 2.92 0.54
N TYR A 55 -13.67 3.24 1.16
CA TYR A 55 -12.78 2.24 1.74
C TYR A 55 -13.51 1.39 2.78
N LYS A 56 -14.26 2.04 3.67
CA LYS A 56 -15.01 1.34 4.72
C LYS A 56 -16.12 0.47 4.16
N ARG A 57 -16.84 0.94 3.14
CA ARG A 57 -17.90 0.16 2.50
C ARG A 57 -17.36 -1.12 1.88
N TYR A 58 -16.18 -1.06 1.27
CA TYR A 58 -15.58 -2.22 0.60
C TYR A 58 -14.87 -3.15 1.57
N THR A 59 -14.06 -2.62 2.49
CA THR A 59 -13.20 -3.43 3.37
C THR A 59 -13.83 -3.72 4.74
N GLY A 60 -14.80 -2.93 5.17
CA GLY A 60 -15.32 -2.96 6.52
C GLY A 60 -14.41 -2.28 7.55
N LYS A 61 -13.32 -1.64 7.11
CA LYS A 61 -12.30 -1.03 7.96
C LYS A 61 -12.08 0.43 7.61
N ASP A 62 -11.52 1.18 8.56
CA ASP A 62 -11.09 2.56 8.36
C ASP A 62 -9.75 2.59 7.62
N ASN A 63 -9.51 3.63 6.82
CA ASN A 63 -8.24 3.80 6.09
C ASN A 63 -7.26 4.76 6.76
N ALA A 64 -7.54 5.24 7.97
CA ALA A 64 -6.69 6.21 8.65
C ALA A 64 -5.27 5.69 8.85
N ILE A 65 -5.11 4.43 9.24
CA ILE A 65 -3.81 3.79 9.44
C ILE A 65 -3.05 3.69 8.11
N VAL A 66 -3.75 3.35 7.02
CA VAL A 66 -3.16 3.27 5.68
C VAL A 66 -2.57 4.64 5.27
N ILE A 67 -3.34 5.70 5.43
CA ILE A 67 -2.92 7.06 5.10
C ILE A 67 -1.73 7.48 5.97
N HIS A 68 -1.80 7.19 7.27
CA HIS A 68 -0.71 7.48 8.20
C HIS A 68 0.59 6.77 7.77
N ASN A 69 0.51 5.49 7.44
CA ASN A 69 1.67 4.71 6.99
C ASN A 69 2.24 5.23 5.68
N LEU A 70 1.39 5.60 4.72
CA LEU A 70 1.82 6.17 3.46
C LEU A 70 2.59 7.48 3.66
N LYS A 71 2.12 8.35 4.56
CA LYS A 71 2.83 9.59 4.91
C LYS A 71 4.17 9.30 5.57
N LYS A 72 4.24 8.31 6.45
CA LYS A 72 5.49 7.92 7.11
C LYS A 72 6.51 7.37 6.12
N ILE A 73 6.11 6.54 5.18
CA ILE A 73 6.99 6.00 4.15
C ILE A 73 7.55 7.13 3.29
N ALA A 74 6.71 8.09 2.89
CA ALA A 74 7.14 9.25 2.11
C ALA A 74 8.12 10.13 2.90
N ASP A 75 7.86 10.36 4.19
CA ASP A 75 8.74 11.14 5.07
C ASP A 75 10.12 10.49 5.22
N LEU A 76 10.20 9.16 5.13
CA LEU A 76 11.46 8.41 5.16
C LEU A 76 12.21 8.46 3.82
N GLY A 77 11.67 9.12 2.80
CA GLY A 77 12.28 9.20 1.47
C GLY A 77 12.14 7.93 0.65
N LEU A 78 11.20 7.05 0.98
CA LEU A 78 11.05 5.74 0.35
C LEU A 78 9.91 5.65 -0.66
N ALA A 79 9.26 6.77 -1.00
CA ALA A 79 8.11 6.76 -1.92
C ALA A 79 8.46 6.15 -3.29
N LYS A 80 9.69 6.29 -3.76
CA LYS A 80 10.12 5.71 -5.05
C LYS A 80 10.14 4.18 -5.05
N ARG A 81 10.19 3.55 -3.88
CA ARG A 81 10.16 2.09 -3.73
C ARG A 81 8.73 1.54 -3.67
N VAL A 82 7.72 2.41 -3.77
CA VAL A 82 6.33 2.02 -3.60
C VAL A 82 5.61 2.13 -4.94
N LEU A 83 5.01 1.03 -5.37
CA LEU A 83 4.04 0.99 -6.45
C LEU A 83 2.65 0.98 -5.83
N ILE A 84 1.85 2.00 -6.14
CA ILE A 84 0.47 2.08 -5.66
C ILE A 84 -0.46 1.43 -6.68
N ARG A 85 -1.24 0.45 -6.24
CA ARG A 85 -2.26 -0.19 -7.08
C ARG A 85 -3.63 0.38 -6.71
N LEU A 86 -4.30 0.95 -7.70
CA LEU A 86 -5.62 1.58 -7.55
C LEU A 86 -6.65 0.80 -8.35
N PRO A 87 -7.49 -0.04 -7.70
CA PRO A 87 -8.48 -0.83 -8.41
C PRO A 87 -9.75 -0.04 -8.69
N LEU A 88 -10.32 -0.24 -9.89
CA LEU A 88 -11.70 0.13 -10.17
C LEU A 88 -12.59 -1.02 -9.70
N ILE A 89 -13.42 -0.74 -8.69
CA ILE A 89 -14.25 -1.76 -8.05
C ILE A 89 -15.71 -1.43 -8.36
N LYS A 90 -16.30 -2.19 -9.27
CA LYS A 90 -17.68 -1.97 -9.69
C LYS A 90 -18.63 -2.00 -8.49
N GLY A 91 -19.46 -0.96 -8.38
CA GLY A 91 -20.39 -0.80 -7.28
C GLY A 91 -19.83 -0.09 -6.04
N PHE A 92 -18.53 0.16 -5.99
CA PHE A 92 -17.90 0.83 -4.84
C PHE A 92 -17.23 2.14 -5.19
N ASN A 93 -16.48 2.20 -6.30
CA ASN A 93 -15.87 3.44 -6.75
C ASN A 93 -16.01 3.63 -8.26
N THR A 94 -15.65 4.83 -8.72
CA THR A 94 -15.72 5.24 -10.12
C THR A 94 -14.33 5.69 -10.58
N GLU A 95 -14.18 5.92 -11.88
CA GLU A 95 -12.95 6.51 -12.43
C GLU A 95 -12.63 7.87 -11.82
N SER A 96 -13.67 8.67 -11.50
CA SER A 96 -13.50 9.94 -10.82
C SER A 96 -12.92 9.74 -9.40
N ASP A 97 -13.37 8.72 -8.70
CA ASP A 97 -12.83 8.35 -7.38
C ASP A 97 -11.37 7.96 -7.46
N ILE A 98 -11.00 7.19 -8.49
CA ILE A 98 -9.61 6.78 -8.72
C ILE A 98 -8.74 8.00 -9.01
N ARG A 99 -9.18 8.94 -9.83
CA ARG A 99 -8.45 10.19 -10.09
C ARG A 99 -8.27 11.00 -8.81
N SER A 100 -9.29 11.06 -7.96
CA SER A 100 -9.20 11.74 -6.67
C SER A 100 -8.17 11.08 -5.75
N SER A 101 -8.17 9.75 -5.67
CA SER A 101 -7.19 9.00 -4.89
C SER A 101 -5.78 9.23 -5.42
N HIS A 102 -5.58 9.16 -6.73
CA HIS A 102 -4.31 9.42 -7.39
C HIS A 102 -3.78 10.82 -7.01
N HIS A 103 -4.62 11.84 -7.13
CA HIS A 103 -4.23 13.21 -6.81
C HIS A 103 -3.80 13.34 -5.33
N LYS A 104 -4.56 12.77 -4.42
CA LYS A 104 -4.20 12.78 -2.99
C LYS A 104 -2.87 12.09 -2.72
N LEU A 105 -2.62 10.98 -3.39
CA LEU A 105 -1.36 10.24 -3.24
C LEU A 105 -0.18 10.98 -3.86
N GLU A 106 -0.36 11.66 -4.97
CA GLU A 106 0.67 12.53 -5.54
C GLU A 106 1.04 13.66 -4.58
N GLN A 107 0.07 14.24 -3.89
CA GLN A 107 0.32 15.28 -2.90
C GLN A 107 1.13 14.76 -1.70
N ILE A 108 1.01 13.49 -1.37
CA ILE A 108 1.82 12.86 -0.31
C ILE A 108 3.26 12.61 -0.79
N GLY A 109 3.47 12.38 -2.08
CA GLY A 109 4.79 12.17 -2.67
C GLY A 109 4.94 10.95 -3.55
N TYR A 110 3.86 10.25 -3.86
CA TYR A 110 3.89 9.05 -4.69
C TYR A 110 3.79 9.38 -6.17
N SER A 111 4.50 8.60 -7.01
CA SER A 111 4.54 8.82 -8.45
C SER A 111 4.39 7.55 -9.28
N ARG A 112 4.39 6.38 -8.65
CA ARG A 112 4.30 5.09 -9.34
C ARG A 112 2.93 4.48 -9.08
N PHE A 113 2.11 4.34 -10.14
CA PHE A 113 0.74 3.87 -10.03
C PHE A 113 0.45 2.78 -11.04
N ASP A 114 -0.35 1.79 -10.60
CA ASP A 114 -0.95 0.76 -11.46
C ASP A 114 -2.46 0.81 -11.24
N LYS A 115 -3.19 1.21 -12.27
CA LYS A 115 -4.67 1.28 -12.25
C LYS A 115 -5.22 0.08 -12.98
N PHE A 116 -6.16 -0.62 -12.35
CA PHE A 116 -6.73 -1.83 -12.93
C PHE A 116 -8.17 -2.02 -12.47
N SER A 117 -8.90 -2.89 -13.17
CA SER A 117 -10.27 -3.26 -12.80
C SER A 117 -10.29 -4.66 -12.23
N TYR A 118 -11.03 -4.86 -11.14
CA TYR A 118 -11.32 -6.21 -10.68
C TYR A 118 -12.29 -6.88 -11.63
N LYS A 119 -11.95 -8.07 -12.06
CA LYS A 119 -12.89 -8.91 -12.82
C LYS A 119 -13.79 -9.62 -11.82
N VAL A 120 -15.10 -9.41 -11.96
CA VAL A 120 -16.09 -10.18 -11.21
C VAL A 120 -16.33 -11.46 -12.00
N ILE A 121 -15.94 -12.56 -11.43
CA ILE A 121 -16.18 -13.89 -12.02
C ILE A 121 -17.50 -14.42 -11.46
#